data_f041936def3c7c22b393e8c3c26f776b
#
_entry.id   f041936def3c7c22b393e8c3c26f776b
#
_cell.length_a   1.000
_cell.length_b   1.000
_cell.length_c   1.000
_cell.angle_alpha   90.00
_cell.angle_beta   90.00
_cell.angle_gamma   90.00
#
_symmetry.space_group_name_H-M   'P 1'
#
loop_
_entity.id
_entity.type
_entity.pdbx_description
1 polymer ?
#
loop_
_entity_poly.entity_id
_entity_poly.type
_entity_poly.pdbx_seq_one_letter_code
_entity_poly.pdbx_strand_id
1 'polypeptide(L)'
;MIDAGWERTGTGWQKREENETKRLTFSITVNTDNEARVKVVEAIKEQLEGFGAPVSIRYLSGNNYADAINNKNYEVAITGIRLGYSPNLLTFFGNGNIANYYNEEVAEIMQIVSNTKEENILYEKYGRLYDIYLEEAPYIGLYRNTELVVYNQSLVGNIKANTFNIYHNIEKWYRQ
;
A
#
# COMPACT_ATOMS: atom_id res chain seq x y z
N MET A 1 2.43 -19.81 9.99
CA MET A 1 2.76 -19.49 11.40
C MET A 1 3.45 -20.67 12.05
N ILE A 2 2.80 -21.83 12.16
CA ILE A 2 3.37 -23.02 12.82
C ILE A 2 4.70 -23.44 12.18
N ASP A 3 4.76 -23.56 10.86
CA ASP A 3 6.00 -23.90 10.12
C ASP A 3 7.15 -22.88 10.32
N ALA A 4 6.82 -21.65 10.72
CA ALA A 4 7.77 -20.61 11.07
C ALA A 4 8.12 -20.58 12.57
N GLY A 5 7.71 -21.60 13.34
CA GLY A 5 8.03 -21.75 14.75
C GLY A 5 7.16 -20.93 15.70
N TRP A 6 6.00 -20.43 15.24
CA TRP A 6 5.04 -19.75 16.10
C TRP A 6 4.07 -20.73 16.72
N GLU A 7 3.79 -20.56 18.00
CA GLU A 7 2.82 -21.33 18.78
C GLU A 7 1.64 -20.45 19.18
N ARG A 8 0.42 -20.97 19.09
CA ARG A 8 -0.77 -20.27 19.56
C ARG A 8 -1.03 -20.59 21.04
N THR A 9 -1.15 -19.54 21.84
CA THR A 9 -1.45 -19.64 23.28
C THR A 9 -2.78 -18.95 23.60
N GLY A 10 -3.21 -18.98 24.84
CA GLY A 10 -4.41 -18.25 25.28
C GLY A 10 -4.30 -16.73 25.18
N THR A 11 -3.08 -16.19 25.02
CA THR A 11 -2.80 -14.74 24.88
C THR A 11 -2.38 -14.33 23.47
N GLY A 12 -2.45 -15.24 22.49
CA GLY A 12 -2.10 -14.98 21.10
C GLY A 12 -0.91 -15.82 20.60
N TRP A 13 -0.32 -15.40 19.51
CA TRP A 13 0.82 -16.07 18.90
C TRP A 13 2.13 -15.64 19.56
N GLN A 14 2.98 -16.62 19.88
CA GLN A 14 4.32 -16.41 20.41
C GLN A 14 5.33 -17.31 19.76
N LYS A 15 6.58 -16.87 19.72
CA LYS A 15 7.73 -17.65 19.24
C LYS A 15 8.87 -17.55 20.24
N ARG A 16 9.45 -18.68 20.58
CA ARG A 16 10.68 -18.73 21.40
C ARG A 16 11.90 -18.57 20.51
N GLU A 17 12.77 -17.65 20.85
CA GLU A 17 14.08 -17.47 20.25
C GLU A 17 15.10 -17.46 21.38
N GLU A 18 16.07 -18.36 21.33
CA GLU A 18 17.16 -18.60 22.31
C GLU A 18 16.93 -18.12 23.76
N ASN A 19 16.83 -16.81 23.99
CA ASN A 19 16.70 -16.20 25.32
C ASN A 19 15.45 -15.34 25.53
N GLU A 20 14.59 -15.21 24.53
CA GLU A 20 13.37 -14.39 24.68
C GLU A 20 12.14 -15.03 24.03
N THR A 21 10.97 -14.63 24.50
CA THR A 21 9.70 -14.99 23.88
C THR A 21 9.14 -13.79 23.15
N LYS A 22 9.13 -13.85 21.84
CA LYS A 22 8.49 -12.85 20.98
C LYS A 22 6.97 -13.10 20.94
N ARG A 23 6.19 -12.04 21.01
CA ARG A 23 4.74 -12.08 20.82
C ARG A 23 4.39 -11.37 19.52
N LEU A 24 3.40 -11.90 18.80
CA LEU A 24 2.89 -11.24 17.60
C LEU A 24 1.93 -10.13 18.03
N THR A 25 2.47 -8.96 18.25
CA THR A 25 1.74 -7.73 18.56
C THR A 25 2.44 -6.55 17.92
N PHE A 26 1.66 -5.58 17.45
CA PHE A 26 2.18 -4.35 16.84
C PHE A 26 1.14 -3.23 16.86
N SER A 27 1.56 -2.04 16.46
CA SER A 27 0.68 -0.88 16.29
C SER A 27 0.44 -0.57 14.82
N ILE A 28 -0.80 -0.16 14.49
CA ILE A 28 -1.18 0.31 13.16
C ILE A 28 -1.47 1.81 13.23
N THR A 29 -0.68 2.61 12.54
CA THR A 29 -0.87 4.07 12.48
C THR A 29 -1.85 4.41 11.36
N VAL A 30 -2.84 5.27 11.68
CA VAL A 30 -3.87 5.71 10.73
C VAL A 30 -4.11 7.22 10.82
N ASN A 31 -4.40 7.85 9.68
CA ASN A 31 -4.84 9.24 9.61
C ASN A 31 -6.33 9.34 9.94
N THR A 32 -6.68 10.06 11.01
CA THR A 32 -8.06 10.30 11.44
C THR A 32 -8.82 11.26 10.55
N ASP A 33 -8.16 12.06 9.73
CA ASP A 33 -8.81 12.97 8.77
C ASP A 33 -9.47 12.20 7.61
N ASN A 34 -9.28 10.88 7.55
CA ASN A 34 -9.89 10.00 6.57
C ASN A 34 -10.71 8.89 7.26
N GLU A 35 -12.00 9.14 7.42
CA GLU A 35 -12.94 8.21 8.08
C GLU A 35 -12.96 6.81 7.43
N ALA A 36 -12.80 6.71 6.11
CA ALA A 36 -12.76 5.43 5.44
C ALA A 36 -11.56 4.59 5.88
N ARG A 37 -10.39 5.22 6.04
CA ARG A 37 -9.20 4.53 6.56
C ARG A 37 -9.36 4.11 8.03
N VAL A 38 -10.03 4.94 8.84
CA VAL A 38 -10.34 4.60 10.24
C VAL A 38 -11.21 3.34 10.29
N LYS A 39 -12.29 3.27 9.52
CA LYS A 39 -13.15 2.07 9.45
C LYS A 39 -12.39 0.84 8.97
N VAL A 40 -11.50 1.00 8.00
CA VAL A 40 -10.68 -0.11 7.48
C VAL A 40 -9.71 -0.61 8.55
N VAL A 41 -9.03 0.26 9.29
CA VAL A 41 -8.08 -0.19 10.33
C VAL A 41 -8.79 -0.89 11.49
N GLU A 42 -9.99 -0.44 11.85
CA GLU A 42 -10.82 -1.07 12.89
C GLU A 42 -11.24 -2.49 12.46
N ALA A 43 -11.66 -2.67 11.21
CA ALA A 43 -11.98 -3.98 10.67
C ALA A 43 -10.74 -4.91 10.59
N ILE A 44 -9.59 -4.37 10.23
CA ILE A 44 -8.32 -5.13 10.23
C ILE A 44 -7.95 -5.55 11.65
N LYS A 45 -8.07 -4.64 12.61
CA LYS A 45 -7.82 -4.95 14.02
C LYS A 45 -8.70 -6.12 14.51
N GLU A 46 -10.00 -6.06 14.25
CA GLU A 46 -10.93 -7.12 14.63
C GLU A 46 -10.52 -8.48 14.04
N GLN A 47 -10.15 -8.52 12.76
CA GLN A 47 -9.70 -9.74 12.10
C GLN A 47 -8.40 -10.27 12.70
N LEU A 48 -7.43 -9.40 12.96
CA LEU A 48 -6.14 -9.78 13.53
C LEU A 48 -6.29 -10.28 14.99
N GLU A 49 -7.14 -9.64 15.78
CA GLU A 49 -7.46 -10.11 17.14
C GLU A 49 -8.15 -11.49 17.12
N GLY A 50 -9.08 -11.70 16.18
CA GLY A 50 -9.70 -13.02 15.95
C GLY A 50 -8.71 -14.09 15.52
N PHE A 51 -7.68 -13.70 14.76
CA PHE A 51 -6.58 -14.57 14.41
C PHE A 51 -5.64 -14.87 15.60
N GLY A 52 -5.67 -14.05 16.64
CA GLY A 52 -4.82 -14.16 17.83
C GLY A 52 -3.54 -13.29 17.75
N ALA A 53 -3.57 -12.25 16.95
CA ALA A 53 -2.56 -11.21 16.89
C ALA A 53 -3.13 -9.90 17.45
N PRO A 54 -3.00 -9.62 18.74
CA PRO A 54 -3.51 -8.38 19.33
C PRO A 54 -2.74 -7.19 18.79
N VAL A 55 -3.47 -6.19 18.26
CA VAL A 55 -2.91 -4.97 17.70
C VAL A 55 -3.49 -3.73 18.34
N SER A 56 -2.68 -2.68 18.46
CA SER A 56 -3.13 -1.35 18.86
C SER A 56 -3.29 -0.44 17.65
N ILE A 57 -4.20 0.55 17.72
CA ILE A 57 -4.32 1.57 16.68
C ILE A 57 -3.78 2.89 17.23
N ARG A 58 -2.86 3.48 16.48
CA ARG A 58 -2.33 4.82 16.73
C ARG A 58 -3.05 5.81 15.83
N TYR A 59 -4.01 6.51 16.38
CA TYR A 59 -4.78 7.55 15.70
C TYR A 59 -4.00 8.87 15.66
N LEU A 60 -3.69 9.37 14.47
CA LEU A 60 -3.01 10.65 14.27
C LEU A 60 -3.75 11.48 13.23
N SER A 61 -3.74 12.81 13.40
CA SER A 61 -4.34 13.74 12.45
C SER A 61 -3.32 14.73 11.90
N GLY A 62 -3.61 15.32 10.75
CA GLY A 62 -2.86 16.43 10.14
C GLY A 62 -1.35 16.17 10.09
N ASN A 63 -0.62 17.16 10.60
CA ASN A 63 0.85 17.14 10.59
C ASN A 63 1.45 16.00 11.41
N ASN A 64 0.81 15.61 12.52
CA ASN A 64 1.31 14.51 13.35
C ASN A 64 1.36 13.18 12.58
N TYR A 65 0.36 12.93 11.72
CA TYR A 65 0.38 11.77 10.84
C TYR A 65 1.44 11.92 9.76
N ALA A 66 1.53 13.08 9.11
CA ALA A 66 2.53 13.34 8.08
C ALA A 66 3.96 13.18 8.63
N ASP A 67 4.22 13.72 9.82
CA ASP A 67 5.52 13.61 10.49
C ASP A 67 5.84 12.15 10.86
N ALA A 68 4.86 11.38 11.33
CA ALA A 68 5.05 9.97 11.62
C ALA A 68 5.45 9.18 10.36
N ILE A 69 4.80 9.43 9.22
CA ILE A 69 5.12 8.79 7.94
C ILE A 69 6.50 9.22 7.43
N ASN A 70 6.77 10.52 7.41
CA ASN A 70 8.04 11.06 6.89
C ASN A 70 9.25 10.60 7.71
N ASN A 71 9.11 10.56 9.02
CA ASN A 71 10.17 10.15 9.94
C ASN A 71 10.22 8.63 10.18
N LYS A 72 9.37 7.84 9.48
CA LYS A 72 9.28 6.36 9.63
C LYS A 72 8.97 5.93 11.07
N ASN A 73 8.25 6.75 11.82
CA ASN A 73 7.87 6.49 13.20
C ASN A 73 6.54 5.71 13.26
N TYR A 74 6.54 4.48 12.79
CA TYR A 74 5.43 3.53 12.83
C TYR A 74 5.96 2.10 12.65
N GLU A 75 5.22 1.12 13.13
CA GLU A 75 5.46 -0.30 12.82
C GLU A 75 4.69 -0.70 11.55
N VAL A 76 3.39 -0.40 11.52
CA VAL A 76 2.54 -0.53 10.35
C VAL A 76 1.77 0.77 10.15
N ALA A 77 1.56 1.21 8.92
CA ALA A 77 0.77 2.40 8.62
C ALA A 77 -0.23 2.16 7.49
N ILE A 78 -1.46 2.66 7.65
CA ILE A 78 -2.44 2.71 6.57
C ILE A 78 -2.31 4.06 5.87
N THR A 79 -1.87 4.02 4.61
CA THR A 79 -1.69 5.20 3.78
C THR A 79 -2.39 5.06 2.43
N GLY A 80 -2.45 6.13 1.67
CA GLY A 80 -2.92 6.12 0.29
C GLY A 80 -1.85 6.69 -0.63
N ILE A 81 -1.66 6.04 -1.75
CA ILE A 81 -0.70 6.47 -2.76
C ILE A 81 -1.46 6.79 -4.04
N ARG A 82 -1.19 7.96 -4.62
CA ARG A 82 -1.69 8.30 -5.94
C ARG A 82 -0.72 7.75 -6.99
N LEU A 83 -1.20 6.82 -7.79
CA LEU A 83 -0.44 6.30 -8.93
C LEU A 83 -0.51 7.29 -10.08
N GLY A 84 0.62 7.53 -10.75
CA GLY A 84 0.69 8.33 -11.98
C GLY A 84 0.44 7.51 -13.24
N TYR A 85 0.52 8.15 -14.40
CA TYR A 85 0.45 7.48 -15.71
C TYR A 85 1.63 6.54 -15.97
N SER A 86 2.79 6.89 -15.45
CA SER A 86 3.98 6.07 -15.59
C SER A 86 3.95 4.90 -14.62
N PRO A 87 4.36 3.70 -15.03
CA PRO A 87 4.54 2.56 -14.14
C PRO A 87 5.76 2.72 -13.22
N ASN A 88 6.18 3.96 -12.95
CA ASN A 88 7.31 4.25 -12.08
C ASN A 88 7.04 3.79 -10.65
N LEU A 89 7.77 2.79 -10.21
CA LEU A 89 7.66 2.20 -8.88
C LEU A 89 8.63 2.81 -7.85
N LEU A 90 9.29 3.93 -8.16
CA LEU A 90 10.24 4.58 -7.25
C LEU A 90 9.60 5.01 -5.92
N THR A 91 8.30 5.34 -5.92
CA THR A 91 7.57 5.64 -4.69
C THR A 91 7.55 4.45 -3.72
N PHE A 92 7.57 3.22 -4.24
CA PHE A 92 7.50 1.99 -3.46
C PHE A 92 8.89 1.41 -3.18
N PHE A 93 9.79 1.47 -4.13
CA PHE A 93 11.07 0.75 -4.10
C PHE A 93 12.29 1.66 -4.25
N GLY A 94 12.09 2.96 -4.47
CA GLY A 94 13.17 3.92 -4.51
C GLY A 94 13.73 4.27 -3.13
N ASN A 95 14.85 4.95 -3.12
CA ASN A 95 15.47 5.40 -1.87
C ASN A 95 14.52 6.33 -1.09
N GLY A 96 14.41 6.12 0.21
CA GLY A 96 13.52 6.88 1.09
C GLY A 96 12.02 6.58 0.91
N ASN A 97 11.66 5.46 0.28
CA ASN A 97 10.27 5.03 0.11
C ASN A 97 9.49 4.99 1.44
N ILE A 98 8.17 4.94 1.38
CA ILE A 98 7.32 5.02 2.57
C ILE A 98 7.64 3.92 3.58
N ALA A 99 7.80 2.68 3.15
CA ALA A 99 8.06 1.55 4.06
C ALA A 99 9.48 1.52 4.63
N ASN A 100 10.37 2.43 4.21
CA ASN A 100 11.81 2.33 4.49
C ASN A 100 12.40 0.97 4.08
N TYR A 101 11.79 0.38 3.05
CA TYR A 101 12.18 -0.92 2.52
C TYR A 101 13.43 -0.79 1.66
N TYR A 102 14.38 -1.68 1.87
CA TYR A 102 15.56 -1.81 1.05
C TYR A 102 15.88 -3.29 0.79
N ASN A 103 16.13 -3.59 -0.46
CA ASN A 103 16.65 -4.86 -0.93
C ASN A 103 17.60 -4.56 -2.10
N GLU A 104 18.82 -5.12 -2.08
CA GLU A 104 19.87 -4.83 -3.04
C GLU A 104 19.45 -5.22 -4.47
N GLU A 105 18.87 -6.42 -4.63
CA GLU A 105 18.38 -6.89 -5.93
C GLU A 105 17.27 -5.99 -6.47
N VAL A 106 16.37 -5.51 -5.60
CA VAL A 106 15.32 -4.56 -5.99
C VAL A 106 15.93 -3.23 -6.45
N ALA A 107 16.96 -2.74 -5.77
CA ALA A 107 17.64 -1.51 -6.18
C ALA A 107 18.28 -1.64 -7.57
N GLU A 108 18.93 -2.79 -7.85
CA GLU A 108 19.48 -3.09 -9.19
C GLU A 108 18.38 -3.18 -10.26
N ILE A 109 17.29 -3.89 -9.97
CA ILE A 109 16.13 -3.98 -10.88
C ILE A 109 15.60 -2.58 -11.19
N MET A 110 15.39 -1.74 -10.16
CA MET A 110 14.89 -0.38 -10.35
C MET A 110 15.82 0.48 -11.22
N GLN A 111 17.12 0.30 -11.10
CA GLN A 111 18.09 0.98 -11.96
C GLN A 111 17.96 0.50 -13.41
N ILE A 112 17.85 -0.80 -13.66
CA ILE A 112 17.73 -1.38 -15.00
C ILE A 112 16.43 -0.88 -15.66
N VAL A 113 15.27 -1.01 -15.01
CA VAL A 113 13.98 -0.64 -15.58
C VAL A 113 13.83 0.88 -15.81
N SER A 114 14.56 1.70 -15.07
CA SER A 114 14.59 3.14 -15.28
C SER A 114 15.41 3.56 -16.51
N ASN A 115 16.31 2.71 -16.99
CA ASN A 115 17.27 3.03 -18.06
C ASN A 115 17.01 2.25 -19.35
N THR A 116 16.09 1.28 -19.37
CA THR A 116 15.75 0.50 -20.56
C THR A 116 14.38 0.85 -21.13
N LYS A 117 14.20 0.63 -22.42
CA LYS A 117 12.90 0.63 -23.13
C LYS A 117 12.60 -0.72 -23.78
N GLU A 118 13.47 -1.69 -23.60
CA GLU A 118 13.32 -3.03 -24.17
C GLU A 118 12.27 -3.82 -23.42
N GLU A 119 11.16 -4.13 -24.09
CA GLU A 119 9.99 -4.77 -23.46
C GLU A 119 10.30 -6.12 -22.83
N ASN A 120 11.16 -6.94 -23.44
CA ASN A 120 11.57 -8.23 -22.90
C ASN A 120 12.35 -8.08 -21.60
N ILE A 121 13.24 -7.10 -21.49
CA ILE A 121 13.98 -6.81 -20.25
C ILE A 121 13.01 -6.29 -19.17
N LEU A 122 12.13 -5.35 -19.54
CA LEU A 122 11.13 -4.84 -18.61
C LEU A 122 10.24 -5.98 -18.07
N TYR A 123 9.77 -6.86 -18.95
CA TYR A 123 8.94 -7.99 -18.55
C TYR A 123 9.66 -8.93 -17.56
N GLU A 124 10.91 -9.31 -17.87
CA GLU A 124 11.74 -10.14 -16.98
C GLU A 124 11.96 -9.48 -15.62
N LYS A 125 12.39 -8.21 -15.61
CA LYS A 125 12.74 -7.51 -14.37
C LYS A 125 11.53 -7.20 -13.49
N TYR A 126 10.40 -6.80 -14.07
CA TYR A 126 9.16 -6.63 -13.32
C TYR A 126 8.60 -7.97 -12.81
N GLY A 127 8.79 -9.06 -13.55
CA GLY A 127 8.45 -10.41 -13.08
C GLY A 127 9.23 -10.76 -11.82
N ARG A 128 10.56 -10.56 -11.84
CA ARG A 128 11.40 -10.82 -10.67
C ARG A 128 11.07 -9.90 -9.48
N LEU A 129 10.80 -8.62 -9.74
CA LEU A 129 10.36 -7.68 -8.71
C LEU A 129 9.05 -8.12 -8.04
N TYR A 130 8.13 -8.67 -8.84
CA TYR A 130 6.88 -9.21 -8.33
C TYR A 130 7.09 -10.42 -7.42
N ASP A 131 8.01 -11.32 -7.75
CA ASP A 131 8.34 -12.47 -6.90
C ASP A 131 8.90 -12.02 -5.55
N ILE A 132 9.85 -11.07 -5.56
CA ILE A 132 10.42 -10.50 -4.33
C ILE A 132 9.31 -9.80 -3.50
N TYR A 133 8.43 -9.06 -4.17
CA TYR A 133 7.29 -8.42 -3.50
C TYR A 133 6.38 -9.43 -2.80
N LEU A 134 6.12 -10.59 -3.39
CA LEU A 134 5.32 -11.64 -2.77
C LEU A 134 6.04 -12.31 -1.58
N GLU A 135 7.35 -12.47 -1.67
CA GLU A 135 8.16 -13.07 -0.61
C GLU A 135 8.31 -12.16 0.61
N GLU A 136 8.59 -10.88 0.39
CA GLU A 136 8.94 -9.94 1.46
C GLU A 136 7.77 -9.05 1.89
N ALA A 137 6.73 -8.92 1.07
CA ALA A 137 5.48 -8.18 1.32
C ALA A 137 5.66 -6.80 1.99
N PRO A 138 6.54 -5.90 1.49
CA PRO A 138 6.77 -4.60 2.11
C PRO A 138 5.53 -3.69 2.10
N TYR A 139 4.58 -3.99 1.23
CA TYR A 139 3.30 -3.31 1.08
C TYR A 139 2.17 -4.31 0.90
N ILE A 140 1.00 -3.98 1.42
CA ILE A 140 -0.24 -4.75 1.22
C ILE A 140 -1.28 -3.83 0.59
N GLY A 141 -1.70 -4.14 -0.63
CA GLY A 141 -2.78 -3.44 -1.31
C GLY A 141 -4.13 -3.82 -0.70
N LEU A 142 -4.83 -2.86 -0.08
CA LEU A 142 -6.10 -3.11 0.56
C LEU A 142 -7.27 -2.88 -0.41
N TYR A 143 -7.34 -1.71 -1.02
CA TYR A 143 -8.40 -1.34 -1.97
C TYR A 143 -7.96 -0.20 -2.88
N ARG A 144 -8.70 0.00 -3.95
CA ARG A 144 -8.55 1.14 -4.86
C ARG A 144 -9.76 2.05 -4.72
N ASN A 145 -9.52 3.35 -4.56
CA ASN A 145 -10.60 4.33 -4.61
C ASN A 145 -11.20 4.40 -6.00
N THR A 146 -12.52 4.47 -6.06
CA THR A 146 -13.27 4.73 -7.29
C THR A 146 -13.76 6.17 -7.25
N GLU A 147 -13.48 6.94 -8.29
CA GLU A 147 -14.04 8.27 -8.49
C GLU A 147 -15.31 8.15 -9.33
N LEU A 148 -16.38 8.81 -8.90
CA LEU A 148 -17.65 8.84 -9.62
C LEU A 148 -17.77 10.18 -10.35
N VAL A 149 -17.92 10.13 -11.67
CA VAL A 149 -18.20 11.31 -12.47
C VAL A 149 -19.68 11.33 -12.81
N VAL A 150 -20.38 12.36 -12.36
CA VAL A 150 -21.79 12.58 -12.61
C VAL A 150 -21.95 13.76 -13.58
N TYR A 151 -22.76 13.60 -14.61
CA TYR A 151 -23.03 14.63 -15.60
C TYR A 151 -24.51 14.65 -16.00
N ASN A 152 -24.96 15.78 -16.53
CA ASN A 152 -26.36 15.93 -16.98
C ASN A 152 -26.63 15.10 -18.24
N GLN A 153 -27.82 14.51 -18.34
CA GLN A 153 -28.22 13.69 -19.49
C GLN A 153 -28.17 14.42 -20.83
N SER A 154 -28.26 15.76 -20.82
CA SER A 154 -28.12 16.56 -22.05
C SER A 154 -26.67 16.63 -22.55
N LEU A 155 -25.68 16.20 -21.75
CA LEU A 155 -24.30 16.09 -22.18
C LEU A 155 -24.11 14.72 -22.84
N VAL A 156 -23.82 14.71 -24.12
CA VAL A 156 -23.67 13.50 -24.93
C VAL A 156 -22.33 13.48 -25.65
N GLY A 157 -22.01 12.37 -26.27
CA GLY A 157 -20.75 12.14 -26.96
C GLY A 157 -19.97 10.99 -26.34
N ASN A 158 -18.68 10.93 -26.62
CA ASN A 158 -17.82 9.87 -26.09
C ASN A 158 -17.30 10.20 -24.68
N ILE A 159 -18.20 10.19 -23.69
CA ILE A 159 -17.87 10.51 -22.31
C ILE A 159 -17.18 9.30 -21.67
N LYS A 160 -15.86 9.34 -21.61
CA LYS A 160 -14.99 8.29 -21.03
C LYS A 160 -13.99 8.89 -20.04
N ALA A 161 -14.51 9.32 -18.90
CA ALA A 161 -13.65 9.71 -17.80
C ALA A 161 -12.70 8.56 -17.39
N ASN A 162 -11.50 8.88 -17.03
CA ASN A 162 -10.57 7.92 -16.45
C ASN A 162 -9.91 8.49 -15.18
N THR A 163 -9.23 7.65 -14.42
CA THR A 163 -8.61 8.00 -13.13
C THR A 163 -7.65 9.19 -13.20
N PHE A 164 -7.07 9.43 -14.38
CA PHE A 164 -6.06 10.48 -14.55
C PHE A 164 -6.61 11.77 -15.14
N ASN A 165 -7.71 11.67 -15.89
CA ASN A 165 -8.32 12.80 -16.56
C ASN A 165 -9.84 12.61 -16.67
N ILE A 166 -10.59 13.31 -15.82
CA ILE A 166 -12.05 13.29 -15.84
C ILE A 166 -12.62 13.92 -17.13
N TYR A 167 -11.83 14.76 -17.80
CA TYR A 167 -12.19 15.44 -19.06
C TYR A 167 -11.65 14.74 -20.30
N HIS A 168 -11.26 13.46 -20.17
CA HIS A 168 -10.76 12.71 -21.32
C HIS A 168 -11.76 12.70 -22.48
N ASN A 169 -11.31 13.09 -23.69
CA ASN A 169 -12.12 13.28 -24.89
C ASN A 169 -13.18 14.40 -24.77
N ILE A 170 -12.95 15.44 -23.96
CA ILE A 170 -13.90 16.56 -23.80
C ILE A 170 -14.22 17.24 -25.13
N GLU A 171 -13.31 17.22 -26.11
CA GLU A 171 -13.50 17.73 -27.45
C GLU A 171 -14.60 17.01 -28.25
N LYS A 172 -15.03 15.85 -27.79
CA LYS A 172 -16.12 15.03 -28.38
C LYS A 172 -17.44 15.16 -27.61
N TRP A 173 -17.45 15.95 -26.53
CA TRP A 173 -18.65 16.15 -25.75
C TRP A 173 -19.43 17.32 -26.32
N TYR A 174 -20.72 17.19 -26.38
CA TYR A 174 -21.61 18.27 -26.81
C TYR A 174 -22.95 18.19 -26.08
N ARG A 175 -23.68 19.29 -26.09
CA ARG A 175 -25.00 19.36 -25.48
C ARG A 175 -26.07 19.11 -26.53
N GLN A 176 -26.96 18.19 -26.21
CA GLN A 176 -28.14 17.89 -27.01
C GLN A 176 -29.32 18.74 -26.54
#